data_2ef158ae535b47de7b62d75d6043b62a
#
_entry.id   2ef158ae535b47de7b62d75d6043b62a
#
_cell.length_a   1.000
_cell.length_b   1.000
_cell.length_c   1.000
_cell.angle_alpha   90.00
_cell.angle_beta   90.00
_cell.angle_gamma   90.00
#
_symmetry.space_group_name_H-M   'P 1'
#
loop_
_entity.id
_entity.type
_entity.pdbx_description
1 polymer ?
#
loop_
_entity_poly.entity_id
_entity_poly.type
_entity_poly.pdbx_seq_one_letter_code
_entity_poly.pdbx_strand_id
1 'polypeptide(L)'
;MESMFERPPVEIAPGAVHTPDWLSLDEQRHIVTACREWAAPPAGMRHTRLPSGGVMSVRTVCLGWHWTPYRYSRTTDDGSPVKPLPLWLAELGARAVGDPGYRPDVALVNFYDGAAKMGMHQDKDERSDAPVVSLSVGDSCVFRFGNTENRNRPWTDVELRGGDLFVFGGPSRFAYHGVTKTVPGSGDRATGLTAGRLNITLRVSGLD
;
A
#
# COMPACT_ATOMS: atom_id res chain seq x y z
N MET A 1 -6.09 -5.77 -25.39
CA MET A 1 -7.52 -5.43 -25.56
C MET A 1 -7.89 -4.59 -24.34
N GLU A 2 -7.81 -3.26 -24.50
CA GLU A 2 -8.25 -2.34 -23.47
C GLU A 2 -9.73 -2.58 -23.18
N SER A 3 -10.07 -2.62 -21.90
CA SER A 3 -11.47 -2.75 -21.49
C SER A 3 -12.24 -1.54 -22.02
N MET A 4 -13.18 -1.77 -22.95
CA MET A 4 -14.03 -0.74 -23.55
C MET A 4 -15.05 -0.14 -22.57
N PHE A 5 -14.97 -0.49 -21.28
CA PHE A 5 -15.87 0.01 -20.25
C PHE A 5 -15.04 0.74 -19.19
N GLU A 6 -15.28 2.05 -19.05
CA GLU A 6 -14.78 2.82 -17.93
C GLU A 6 -15.21 2.17 -16.62
N ARG A 7 -14.26 1.98 -15.70
CA ARG A 7 -14.54 1.54 -14.34
C ARG A 7 -14.65 2.80 -13.47
N PRO A 8 -15.87 3.26 -13.11
CA PRO A 8 -16.01 4.48 -12.31
C PRO A 8 -15.48 4.28 -10.87
N PRO A 9 -15.12 5.36 -10.18
CA PRO A 9 -14.85 5.32 -8.74
C PRO A 9 -16.06 4.79 -7.97
N VAL A 10 -15.79 3.99 -6.93
CA VAL A 10 -16.82 3.37 -6.09
C VAL A 10 -16.50 3.61 -4.62
N GLU A 11 -17.45 4.15 -3.88
CA GLU A 11 -17.39 4.18 -2.42
C GLU A 11 -17.74 2.78 -1.88
N ILE A 12 -16.76 2.12 -1.29
CA ILE A 12 -16.87 0.75 -0.75
C ILE A 12 -17.49 0.76 0.65
N ALA A 13 -17.16 1.77 1.43
CA ALA A 13 -17.72 2.06 2.75
C ALA A 13 -17.58 3.57 2.99
N PRO A 14 -18.30 4.16 3.95
CA PRO A 14 -18.21 5.60 4.22
C PRO A 14 -16.76 6.05 4.45
N GLY A 15 -16.24 6.91 3.56
CA GLY A 15 -14.87 7.38 3.59
C GLY A 15 -13.82 6.41 3.02
N ALA A 16 -14.25 5.34 2.34
CA ALA A 16 -13.37 4.39 1.66
C ALA A 16 -13.73 4.30 0.18
N VAL A 17 -12.85 4.77 -0.70
CA VAL A 17 -13.09 4.91 -2.13
C VAL A 17 -12.05 4.14 -2.94
N HIS A 18 -12.52 3.31 -3.85
CA HIS A 18 -11.74 2.67 -4.91
C HIS A 18 -11.85 3.50 -6.19
N THR A 19 -10.73 3.92 -6.73
CA THR A 19 -10.64 4.61 -8.03
C THR A 19 -9.82 3.76 -8.99
N PRO A 20 -10.48 3.07 -9.92
CA PRO A 20 -9.79 2.27 -10.93
C PRO A 20 -8.96 3.13 -11.89
N ASP A 21 -7.88 2.54 -12.43
CA ASP A 21 -7.05 3.11 -13.51
C ASP A 21 -6.55 4.55 -13.22
N TRP A 22 -6.31 4.86 -11.95
CA TRP A 22 -5.94 6.19 -11.48
C TRP A 22 -4.50 6.59 -11.84
N LEU A 23 -3.56 5.62 -11.80
CA LEU A 23 -2.18 5.81 -12.23
C LEU A 23 -2.05 5.57 -13.73
N SER A 24 -1.48 6.53 -14.45
CA SER A 24 -1.06 6.33 -15.83
C SER A 24 0.02 5.23 -15.93
N LEU A 25 0.22 4.70 -17.12
CA LEU A 25 1.28 3.71 -17.38
C LEU A 25 2.68 4.28 -17.06
N ASP A 26 2.92 5.54 -17.35
CA ASP A 26 4.21 6.18 -17.08
C ASP A 26 4.44 6.39 -15.59
N GLU A 27 3.41 6.70 -14.82
CA GLU A 27 3.50 6.76 -13.35
C GLU A 27 3.77 5.37 -12.76
N GLN A 28 3.13 4.34 -13.27
CA GLN A 28 3.39 2.97 -12.85
C GLN A 28 4.84 2.54 -13.17
N ARG A 29 5.37 2.88 -14.34
CA ARG A 29 6.78 2.65 -14.73
C ARG A 29 7.75 3.37 -13.78
N HIS A 30 7.45 4.62 -13.47
CA HIS A 30 8.25 5.42 -12.53
C HIS A 30 8.29 4.77 -11.14
N ILE A 31 7.14 4.36 -10.63
CA ILE A 31 7.01 3.63 -9.36
C ILE A 31 7.82 2.33 -9.39
N VAL A 32 7.70 1.52 -10.44
CA VAL A 32 8.45 0.25 -10.55
C VAL A 32 9.95 0.48 -10.54
N THR A 33 10.43 1.51 -11.25
CA THR A 33 11.85 1.87 -11.28
C THR A 33 12.34 2.28 -9.90
N ALA A 34 11.63 3.17 -9.23
CA ALA A 34 11.95 3.62 -7.87
C ALA A 34 11.91 2.46 -6.86
N CYS A 35 10.92 1.57 -6.96
CA CYS A 35 10.83 0.41 -6.07
C CYS A 35 12.05 -0.52 -6.16
N ARG A 36 12.68 -0.68 -7.32
CA ARG A 36 13.92 -1.45 -7.44
C ARG A 36 15.07 -0.83 -6.66
N GLU A 37 15.19 0.50 -6.71
CA GLU A 37 16.20 1.23 -5.94
C GLU A 37 15.93 1.13 -4.44
N TRP A 38 14.67 1.28 -4.02
CA TRP A 38 14.31 1.17 -2.61
C TRP A 38 14.49 -0.25 -2.07
N ALA A 39 14.24 -1.26 -2.88
CA ALA A 39 14.40 -2.66 -2.49
C ALA A 39 15.86 -3.07 -2.26
N ALA A 40 16.82 -2.33 -2.83
CA ALA A 40 18.24 -2.62 -2.69
C ALA A 40 18.79 -2.24 -1.30
N PRO A 41 19.82 -2.95 -0.77
CA PRO A 41 20.50 -2.55 0.47
C PRO A 41 21.18 -1.16 0.34
N PRO A 42 21.50 -0.47 1.45
CA PRO A 42 21.06 -0.76 2.81
C PRO A 42 19.58 -0.41 3.02
N ALA A 43 18.99 -0.83 4.15
CA ALA A 43 17.58 -0.61 4.48
C ALA A 43 16.61 -1.05 3.36
N GLY A 44 16.95 -2.15 2.68
CA GLY A 44 16.20 -2.68 1.55
C GLY A 44 14.97 -3.49 1.95
N MET A 45 14.39 -4.12 0.94
CA MET A 45 13.18 -4.93 1.10
C MET A 45 13.44 -6.23 1.87
N ARG A 46 12.58 -6.56 2.81
CA ARG A 46 12.72 -7.70 3.72
C ARG A 46 11.38 -8.30 4.11
N HIS A 47 11.40 -9.51 4.61
CA HIS A 47 10.27 -10.09 5.35
C HIS A 47 10.25 -9.56 6.79
N THR A 48 9.10 -9.06 7.23
CA THR A 48 8.91 -8.60 8.61
C THR A 48 8.64 -9.78 9.54
N ARG A 49 9.33 -9.83 10.67
CA ARG A 49 9.06 -10.78 11.75
C ARG A 49 7.95 -10.25 12.65
N LEU A 50 7.01 -11.11 12.98
CA LEU A 50 5.91 -10.81 13.91
C LEU A 50 6.33 -11.13 15.35
N PRO A 51 5.78 -10.43 16.36
CA PRO A 51 6.04 -10.73 17.77
C PRO A 51 5.69 -12.17 18.16
N SER A 52 4.74 -12.80 17.46
CA SER A 52 4.37 -14.21 17.63
C SER A 52 5.41 -15.22 17.12
N GLY A 53 6.54 -14.74 16.54
CA GLY A 53 7.58 -15.57 15.92
C GLY A 53 7.32 -15.90 14.46
N GLY A 54 6.14 -15.57 13.91
CA GLY A 54 5.85 -15.74 12.49
C GLY A 54 6.61 -14.76 11.61
N VAL A 55 6.70 -15.05 10.31
CA VAL A 55 7.29 -14.18 9.30
C VAL A 55 6.21 -13.87 8.27
N MET A 56 6.06 -12.57 7.93
CA MET A 56 5.13 -12.15 6.91
C MET A 56 5.56 -12.71 5.55
N SER A 57 4.62 -13.23 4.76
CA SER A 57 4.88 -13.71 3.40
C SER A 57 5.16 -12.55 2.43
N VAL A 58 4.66 -11.38 2.73
CA VAL A 58 4.91 -10.14 1.98
C VAL A 58 6.27 -9.58 2.35
N ARG A 59 7.02 -9.13 1.36
CA ARG A 59 8.26 -8.37 1.58
C ARG A 59 7.94 -6.89 1.61
N THR A 60 8.58 -6.14 2.51
CA THR A 60 8.33 -4.72 2.70
C THR A 60 9.62 -3.93 2.76
N VAL A 61 9.64 -2.77 2.11
CA VAL A 61 10.60 -1.69 2.38
C VAL A 61 9.83 -0.45 2.84
N CYS A 62 10.38 0.24 3.82
CA CYS A 62 9.79 1.45 4.37
C CYS A 62 10.56 2.69 3.91
N LEU A 63 9.83 3.81 3.72
CA LEU A 63 10.40 5.12 3.42
C LEU A 63 9.93 6.13 4.46
N GLY A 64 10.81 7.06 4.83
CA GLY A 64 10.57 8.08 5.85
C GLY A 64 10.72 7.54 7.27
N TRP A 65 9.91 6.55 7.63
CA TRP A 65 9.98 5.83 8.89
C TRP A 65 10.00 4.33 8.64
N HIS A 66 10.79 3.62 9.43
CA HIS A 66 10.82 2.16 9.45
C HIS A 66 9.71 1.64 10.36
N TRP A 67 8.79 0.86 9.78
CA TRP A 67 7.74 0.20 10.51
C TRP A 67 8.14 -1.22 10.90
N THR A 68 7.95 -1.53 12.16
CA THR A 68 7.83 -2.89 12.69
C THR A 68 6.51 -2.97 13.45
N PRO A 69 5.93 -4.15 13.70
CA PRO A 69 4.67 -4.24 14.42
C PRO A 69 4.67 -3.40 15.70
N TYR A 70 3.72 -2.47 15.77
CA TYR A 70 3.48 -1.53 16.88
C TYR A 70 4.52 -0.41 17.06
N ARG A 71 5.46 -0.21 16.12
CA ARG A 71 6.51 0.80 16.29
C ARG A 71 7.02 1.38 14.97
N TYR A 72 7.31 2.67 15.01
CA TYR A 72 8.10 3.39 14.01
C TYR A 72 9.47 3.78 14.55
N SER A 73 10.50 3.79 13.69
CA SER A 73 11.86 4.22 14.00
C SER A 73 12.53 4.87 12.80
N ARG A 74 13.62 5.63 13.04
CA ARG A 74 14.42 6.25 11.97
C ARG A 74 15.50 5.32 11.42
N THR A 75 15.67 4.16 12.04
CA THR A 75 16.62 3.15 11.62
C THR A 75 15.92 1.79 11.45
N THR A 76 16.43 0.98 10.56
CA THR A 76 16.07 -0.42 10.42
C THR A 76 16.65 -1.28 11.55
N ASP A 77 16.26 -2.55 11.63
CA ASP A 77 16.70 -3.45 12.71
C ASP A 77 18.22 -3.71 12.70
N ASP A 78 18.90 -3.52 11.55
CA ASP A 78 20.36 -3.60 11.43
C ASP A 78 21.08 -2.26 11.70
N GLY A 79 20.34 -1.23 12.11
CA GLY A 79 20.87 0.11 12.40
C GLY A 79 21.05 1.02 11.19
N SER A 80 20.73 0.57 9.98
CA SER A 80 20.80 1.40 8.78
C SER A 80 19.77 2.53 8.82
N PRO A 81 20.10 3.75 8.38
CA PRO A 81 19.12 4.82 8.24
C PRO A 81 18.00 4.43 7.27
N VAL A 82 16.75 4.75 7.60
CA VAL A 82 15.60 4.57 6.70
C VAL A 82 15.76 5.47 5.48
N LYS A 83 15.43 4.95 4.31
CA LYS A 83 15.42 5.75 3.07
C LYS A 83 14.40 6.88 3.18
N PRO A 84 14.69 8.08 2.65
CA PRO A 84 13.75 9.19 2.68
C PRO A 84 12.51 8.89 1.82
N LEU A 85 11.38 9.46 2.21
CA LEU A 85 10.18 9.50 1.36
C LEU A 85 10.42 10.57 0.28
N PRO A 86 10.41 10.21 -1.03
CA PRO A 86 10.59 11.20 -2.08
C PRO A 86 9.44 12.20 -2.14
N LEU A 87 9.75 13.47 -2.44
CA LEU A 87 8.74 14.52 -2.53
C LEU A 87 7.65 14.19 -3.56
N TRP A 88 8.02 13.69 -4.74
CA TRP A 88 7.05 13.33 -5.78
C TRP A 88 6.04 12.28 -5.31
N LEU A 89 6.47 11.33 -4.44
CA LEU A 89 5.57 10.31 -3.91
C LEU A 89 4.62 10.91 -2.85
N ALA A 90 5.10 11.86 -2.04
CA ALA A 90 4.24 12.61 -1.12
C ALA A 90 3.22 13.48 -1.87
N GLU A 91 3.62 14.14 -2.95
CA GLU A 91 2.74 14.91 -3.84
C GLU A 91 1.69 14.02 -4.52
N LEU A 92 2.08 12.81 -4.93
CA LEU A 92 1.16 11.80 -5.45
C LEU A 92 0.10 11.44 -4.41
N GLY A 93 0.49 11.29 -3.15
CA GLY A 93 -0.41 11.07 -2.03
C GLY A 93 -1.38 12.23 -1.81
N ALA A 94 -0.91 13.47 -1.84
CA ALA A 94 -1.75 14.67 -1.73
C ALA A 94 -2.77 14.74 -2.88
N ARG A 95 -2.35 14.42 -4.10
CA ARG A 95 -3.25 14.33 -5.26
C ARG A 95 -4.30 13.22 -5.08
N ALA A 96 -3.93 12.07 -4.53
CA ALA A 96 -4.83 10.96 -4.30
C ALA A 96 -5.94 11.28 -3.29
N VAL A 97 -5.61 12.02 -2.25
CA VAL A 97 -6.59 12.49 -1.24
C VAL A 97 -7.39 13.68 -1.75
N GLY A 98 -6.87 14.45 -2.72
CA GLY A 98 -7.46 15.69 -3.19
C GLY A 98 -7.27 16.85 -2.21
N ASP A 99 -6.29 16.76 -1.32
CA ASP A 99 -5.96 17.78 -0.32
C ASP A 99 -4.47 18.17 -0.43
N PRO A 100 -4.15 19.41 -0.87
CA PRO A 100 -2.78 19.90 -0.89
C PRO A 100 -2.11 19.97 0.50
N GLY A 101 -2.90 19.94 1.57
CA GLY A 101 -2.43 19.90 2.95
C GLY A 101 -2.03 18.50 3.44
N TYR A 102 -2.41 17.44 2.72
CA TYR A 102 -2.01 16.08 3.06
C TYR A 102 -0.49 15.90 2.90
N ARG A 103 0.19 15.55 3.99
CA ARG A 103 1.65 15.43 4.08
C ARG A 103 2.05 14.05 4.58
N PRO A 104 2.02 13.01 3.74
CA PRO A 104 2.50 11.71 4.16
C PRO A 104 4.01 11.77 4.41
N ASP A 105 4.45 11.15 5.48
CA ASP A 105 5.84 11.04 5.88
C ASP A 105 6.29 9.58 6.01
N VAL A 106 5.37 8.65 5.76
CA VAL A 106 5.59 7.19 5.75
C VAL A 106 5.10 6.60 4.45
N ALA A 107 5.93 5.73 3.84
CA ALA A 107 5.47 4.78 2.84
C ALA A 107 5.90 3.36 3.21
N LEU A 108 4.95 2.43 3.16
CA LEU A 108 5.22 0.99 3.17
C LEU A 108 5.05 0.48 1.74
N VAL A 109 6.15 0.03 1.15
CA VAL A 109 6.17 -0.58 -0.18
C VAL A 109 6.17 -2.08 0.00
N ASN A 110 5.03 -2.70 -0.25
CA ASN A 110 4.78 -4.12 -0.07
C ASN A 110 4.89 -4.85 -1.41
N PHE A 111 5.68 -5.91 -1.46
CA PHE A 111 5.79 -6.77 -2.63
C PHE A 111 5.20 -8.15 -2.33
N TYR A 112 4.21 -8.51 -3.13
CA TYR A 112 3.53 -9.80 -3.10
C TYR A 112 4.06 -10.63 -4.26
N ASP A 113 4.77 -11.71 -3.95
CA ASP A 113 5.13 -12.72 -4.94
C ASP A 113 4.29 -13.98 -4.76
N GLY A 114 4.02 -14.67 -5.86
CA GLY A 114 3.35 -15.97 -5.84
C GLY A 114 2.09 -16.00 -4.96
N ALA A 115 2.16 -16.76 -3.86
CA ALA A 115 1.05 -16.97 -2.95
C ALA A 115 1.04 -16.04 -1.72
N ALA A 116 1.83 -14.95 -1.74
CA ALA A 116 1.89 -14.02 -0.62
C ALA A 116 0.53 -13.39 -0.32
N LYS A 117 0.21 -13.26 0.97
CA LYS A 117 -1.06 -12.73 1.48
C LYS A 117 -0.81 -11.78 2.65
N MET A 118 -1.80 -10.93 2.91
CA MET A 118 -1.84 -10.08 4.10
C MET A 118 -3.13 -10.37 4.85
N GLY A 119 -3.01 -10.85 6.08
CA GLY A 119 -4.18 -11.09 6.93
C GLY A 119 -4.91 -9.79 7.26
N MET A 120 -6.16 -9.91 7.72
CA MET A 120 -6.96 -8.76 8.16
C MET A 120 -6.28 -8.06 9.34
N HIS A 121 -5.96 -6.78 9.17
CA HIS A 121 -5.29 -5.93 10.16
C HIS A 121 -5.82 -4.50 10.07
N GLN A 122 -5.45 -3.68 11.02
CA GLN A 122 -5.70 -2.22 11.02
C GLN A 122 -4.37 -1.51 10.88
N ASP A 123 -4.36 -0.40 10.14
CA ASP A 123 -3.28 0.58 10.13
C ASP A 123 -3.52 1.57 11.28
N LYS A 124 -2.97 1.30 12.45
CA LYS A 124 -3.25 2.03 13.69
C LYS A 124 -2.02 2.39 14.54
N ASP A 125 -0.84 2.24 13.95
CA ASP A 125 0.41 2.54 14.66
C ASP A 125 0.82 4.01 14.50
N GLU A 126 0.09 4.78 13.67
CA GLU A 126 0.22 6.22 13.51
C GLU A 126 -0.49 6.97 14.63
N ARG A 127 0.01 8.17 14.97
CA ARG A 127 -0.67 9.12 15.86
C ARG A 127 -1.70 9.98 15.14
N SER A 128 -1.63 10.02 13.81
CA SER A 128 -2.54 10.76 12.94
C SER A 128 -3.70 9.88 12.50
N ASP A 129 -4.88 10.47 12.36
CA ASP A 129 -6.07 9.87 11.76
C ASP A 129 -6.28 10.29 10.29
N ALA A 130 -5.27 10.93 9.69
CA ALA A 130 -5.30 11.29 8.28
C ALA A 130 -5.55 10.05 7.39
N PRO A 131 -6.16 10.23 6.21
CA PRO A 131 -6.45 9.12 5.30
C PRO A 131 -5.22 8.29 4.96
N VAL A 132 -5.44 7.01 4.69
CA VAL A 132 -4.43 6.10 4.10
C VAL A 132 -4.64 6.06 2.60
N VAL A 133 -3.56 6.23 1.85
CA VAL A 133 -3.52 6.08 0.40
C VAL A 133 -2.88 4.76 0.05
N SER A 134 -3.51 3.96 -0.79
CA SER A 134 -3.02 2.67 -1.25
C SER A 134 -2.97 2.64 -2.77
N LEU A 135 -1.76 2.58 -3.33
CA LEU A 135 -1.49 2.50 -4.76
C LEU A 135 -1.17 1.06 -5.15
N SER A 136 -1.68 0.62 -6.29
CA SER A 136 -1.53 -0.74 -6.81
C SER A 136 -0.75 -0.74 -8.13
N VAL A 137 0.26 -1.59 -8.27
CA VAL A 137 1.00 -1.80 -9.53
C VAL A 137 1.29 -3.29 -9.72
N GLY A 138 1.19 -3.78 -10.96
CA GLY A 138 1.44 -5.18 -11.30
C GLY A 138 0.20 -6.06 -11.16
N ASP A 139 0.37 -7.27 -10.63
CA ASP A 139 -0.69 -8.27 -10.55
C ASP A 139 -1.89 -7.79 -9.71
N SER A 140 -3.09 -8.17 -10.13
CA SER A 140 -4.31 -7.89 -9.40
C SER A 140 -4.40 -8.70 -8.11
N CYS A 141 -5.23 -8.25 -7.18
CA CYS A 141 -5.51 -8.94 -5.94
C CYS A 141 -6.98 -8.85 -5.53
N VAL A 142 -7.37 -9.74 -4.63
CA VAL A 142 -8.62 -9.60 -3.87
C VAL A 142 -8.27 -8.90 -2.55
N PHE A 143 -8.66 -7.63 -2.47
CA PHE A 143 -8.52 -6.78 -1.30
C PHE A 143 -9.82 -6.86 -0.49
N ARG A 144 -9.71 -7.37 0.71
CA ARG A 144 -10.84 -7.48 1.65
C ARG A 144 -10.88 -6.26 2.53
N PHE A 145 -12.00 -5.54 2.51
CA PHE A 145 -12.22 -4.34 3.33
C PHE A 145 -13.41 -4.57 4.26
N GLY A 146 -13.17 -4.48 5.55
CA GLY A 146 -14.12 -4.83 6.59
C GLY A 146 -14.60 -3.65 7.41
N ASN A 147 -14.99 -3.92 8.65
CA ASN A 147 -15.45 -2.96 9.63
C ASN A 147 -14.29 -2.48 10.53
N THR A 148 -14.57 -1.53 11.42
CA THR A 148 -13.58 -0.97 12.36
C THR A 148 -13.50 -1.70 13.70
N GLU A 149 -14.40 -2.65 13.96
CA GLU A 149 -14.56 -3.28 15.28
C GLU A 149 -13.73 -4.56 15.42
N ASN A 150 -13.76 -5.41 14.37
CA ASN A 150 -13.11 -6.71 14.41
C ASN A 150 -12.84 -7.27 13.01
N ARG A 151 -12.19 -8.44 12.94
CA ARG A 151 -11.83 -9.13 11.70
C ARG A 151 -12.95 -9.94 11.07
N ASN A 152 -14.13 -9.94 11.67
CA ASN A 152 -15.28 -10.71 11.20
C ASN A 152 -16.10 -9.92 10.17
N ARG A 153 -17.08 -10.57 9.57
CA ARG A 153 -18.08 -9.91 8.72
C ARG A 153 -18.83 -8.81 9.49
N PRO A 154 -19.30 -7.76 8.79
CA PRO A 154 -19.34 -7.61 7.32
C PRO A 154 -18.00 -7.16 6.73
N TRP A 155 -17.70 -7.62 5.51
CA TRP A 155 -16.64 -7.11 4.66
C TRP A 155 -17.05 -7.13 3.19
N THR A 156 -16.36 -6.34 2.36
CA THR A 156 -16.47 -6.33 0.90
C THR A 156 -15.14 -6.77 0.30
N ASP A 157 -15.18 -7.69 -0.65
CA ASP A 157 -14.01 -8.06 -1.44
C ASP A 157 -13.97 -7.19 -2.70
N VAL A 158 -12.86 -6.48 -2.90
CA VAL A 158 -12.62 -5.57 -4.03
C VAL A 158 -11.47 -6.12 -4.86
N GLU A 159 -11.66 -6.24 -6.18
CA GLU A 159 -10.55 -6.51 -7.08
C GLU A 159 -9.76 -5.21 -7.28
N LEU A 160 -8.49 -5.18 -6.84
CA LEU A 160 -7.56 -4.09 -7.15
C LEU A 160 -6.59 -4.57 -8.23
N ARG A 161 -6.48 -3.79 -9.32
CA ARG A 161 -5.60 -4.03 -10.46
C ARG A 161 -4.42 -3.06 -10.45
N GLY A 162 -3.42 -3.33 -11.28
CA GLY A 162 -2.36 -2.36 -11.54
C GLY A 162 -2.92 -1.05 -12.06
N GLY A 163 -2.50 0.08 -11.46
CA GLY A 163 -3.03 1.41 -11.72
C GLY A 163 -4.15 1.88 -10.78
N ASP A 164 -4.73 0.97 -9.98
CA ASP A 164 -5.83 1.32 -9.09
C ASP A 164 -5.35 2.06 -7.83
N LEU A 165 -6.18 3.00 -7.38
CA LEU A 165 -6.06 3.73 -6.11
C LEU A 165 -7.15 3.28 -5.14
N PHE A 166 -6.80 3.10 -3.88
CA PHE A 166 -7.75 2.95 -2.79
C PHE A 166 -7.40 3.93 -1.67
N VAL A 167 -8.34 4.80 -1.30
CA VAL A 167 -8.16 5.76 -0.20
C VAL A 167 -9.19 5.46 0.88
N PHE A 168 -8.77 5.41 2.13
CA PHE A 168 -9.70 5.25 3.24
C PHE A 168 -9.33 6.14 4.43
N GLY A 169 -10.32 6.81 4.96
CA GLY A 169 -10.19 7.79 6.03
C GLY A 169 -11.51 8.02 6.76
N GLY A 170 -11.57 9.00 7.66
CA GLY A 170 -12.77 9.31 8.42
C GLY A 170 -13.37 8.08 9.11
N PRO A 171 -14.65 7.76 8.87
CA PRO A 171 -15.31 6.60 9.52
C PRO A 171 -14.61 5.26 9.23
N SER A 172 -13.92 5.15 8.11
CA SER A 172 -13.22 3.91 7.69
C SER A 172 -11.71 3.91 7.99
N ARG A 173 -11.16 4.97 8.63
CA ARG A 173 -9.71 5.09 8.85
C ARG A 173 -9.09 3.86 9.53
N PHE A 174 -9.80 3.26 10.46
CA PHE A 174 -9.35 2.09 11.22
C PHE A 174 -10.08 0.81 10.81
N ALA A 175 -10.58 0.73 9.58
CA ALA A 175 -11.20 -0.49 9.09
C ALA A 175 -10.18 -1.63 8.97
N TYR A 176 -10.59 -2.83 9.37
CA TYR A 176 -9.81 -4.04 9.12
C TYR A 176 -9.78 -4.34 7.63
N HIS A 177 -8.59 -4.59 7.10
CA HIS A 177 -8.40 -4.90 5.70
C HIS A 177 -7.23 -5.87 5.50
N GLY A 178 -7.18 -6.47 4.31
CA GLY A 178 -6.11 -7.40 3.97
C GLY A 178 -6.17 -7.85 2.51
N VAL A 179 -5.16 -8.60 2.09
CA VAL A 179 -5.07 -9.19 0.74
C VAL A 179 -5.21 -10.70 0.88
N THR A 180 -6.33 -11.22 0.42
CA THR A 180 -6.66 -12.65 0.56
C THR A 180 -6.07 -13.50 -0.56
N LYS A 181 -5.86 -12.90 -1.74
CA LYS A 181 -5.37 -13.59 -2.92
C LYS A 181 -4.74 -12.58 -3.88
N THR A 182 -3.64 -12.96 -4.53
CA THR A 182 -3.13 -12.33 -5.75
C THR A 182 -3.45 -13.19 -6.98
N VAL A 183 -3.46 -12.59 -8.17
CA VAL A 183 -3.73 -13.27 -9.44
C VAL A 183 -2.45 -13.18 -10.30
N PRO A 184 -1.56 -14.17 -10.22
CA PRO A 184 -0.29 -14.13 -10.94
C PRO A 184 -0.46 -13.96 -12.44
N GLY A 185 0.35 -13.09 -13.05
CA GLY A 185 0.36 -12.84 -14.49
C GLY A 185 -0.79 -11.96 -14.99
N SER A 186 -1.58 -11.34 -14.10
CA SER A 186 -2.66 -10.42 -14.48
C SER A 186 -2.17 -8.97 -14.66
N GLY A 187 -0.94 -8.65 -14.26
CA GLY A 187 -0.36 -7.31 -14.39
C GLY A 187 0.09 -6.98 -15.81
N ASP A 188 0.02 -5.69 -16.17
CA ASP A 188 0.57 -5.21 -17.43
C ASP A 188 2.10 -5.17 -17.37
N ARG A 189 2.75 -5.99 -18.19
CA ARG A 189 4.22 -6.04 -18.27
C ARG A 189 4.84 -4.77 -18.85
N ALA A 190 4.05 -3.93 -19.52
CA ALA A 190 4.52 -2.63 -20.00
C ALA A 190 4.92 -1.68 -18.88
N THR A 191 4.47 -1.93 -17.63
CA THR A 191 4.95 -1.22 -16.43
C THR A 191 6.41 -1.50 -16.09
N GLY A 192 6.99 -2.56 -16.65
CA GLY A 192 8.31 -3.06 -16.30
C GLY A 192 8.31 -4.05 -15.14
N LEU A 193 7.20 -4.24 -14.41
CA LEU A 193 7.05 -5.30 -13.43
C LEU A 193 6.58 -6.58 -14.12
N THR A 194 7.47 -7.55 -14.24
CA THR A 194 7.23 -8.77 -15.02
C THR A 194 6.43 -9.83 -14.28
N ALA A 195 6.40 -9.76 -12.96
CA ALA A 195 5.64 -10.67 -12.09
C ALA A 195 5.44 -10.06 -10.70
N GLY A 196 4.38 -10.45 -10.03
CA GLY A 196 4.05 -10.03 -8.68
C GLY A 196 3.29 -8.70 -8.63
N ARG A 197 3.01 -8.28 -7.42
CA ARG A 197 2.24 -7.08 -7.10
C ARG A 197 3.03 -6.17 -6.19
N LEU A 198 3.11 -4.90 -6.53
CA LEU A 198 3.51 -3.83 -5.64
C LEU A 198 2.26 -3.14 -5.07
N ASN A 199 2.29 -2.86 -3.80
CA ASN A 199 1.36 -1.99 -3.12
C ASN A 199 2.13 -0.94 -2.34
N ILE A 200 1.86 0.33 -2.59
CA ILE A 200 2.46 1.44 -1.85
C ILE A 200 1.38 2.04 -0.95
N THR A 201 1.58 1.95 0.35
CA THR A 201 0.69 2.56 1.33
C THR A 201 1.33 3.82 1.89
N LEU A 202 0.70 4.99 1.65
CA LEU A 202 1.16 6.28 2.17
C LEU A 202 0.35 6.65 3.40
N ARG A 203 1.04 7.15 4.43
CA ARG A 203 0.46 7.50 5.72
C ARG A 203 1.08 8.78 6.28
N VAL A 204 0.32 9.47 7.11
CA VAL A 204 0.82 10.54 7.97
C VAL A 204 1.05 9.95 9.36
N SER A 205 2.29 9.89 9.80
CA SER A 205 2.62 9.25 11.08
C SER A 205 2.15 10.06 12.28
N GLY A 206 2.19 11.39 12.19
CA GLY A 206 1.99 12.27 13.33
C GLY A 206 3.14 12.19 14.36
N LEU A 207 4.28 11.65 13.96
CA LEU A 207 5.50 11.55 14.78
C LEU A 207 6.43 12.73 14.50
N ASP A 208 7.17 13.18 15.53
CA ASP A 208 8.15 14.27 15.46
C ASP A 208 9.53 13.75 15.06
#